data_c719ade22a0921217b083520d9231a4b
#
_entry.id   c719ade22a0921217b083520d9231a4b
#
_cell.length_a   1.000
_cell.length_b   1.000
_cell.length_c   1.000
_cell.angle_alpha   90.00
_cell.angle_beta   90.00
_cell.angle_gamma   90.00
#
_symmetry.space_group_name_H-M   'P 1'
#
loop_
_entity.id
_entity.type
_entity.pdbx_description
1 polymer ?
#
loop_
_entity_poly.entity_id
_entity_poly.type
_entity_poly.pdbx_seq_one_letter_code
_entity_poly.pdbx_strand_id
1 'polypeptide(L)'
;MKKRRILFVSLGCPKNQVDGELMLAKLQNAGFENADNFERLDAVIVNTCAFIDSAKQEAIDTILEMVGLKKDGLVRAVIVTGCLAERYRDEILQEIPEVDAVVGIGANGDIDKIVDEVLDGKQTNVFPDKKELPMCGERVLTTPDYWAYLKIAEGCSNCCTYCAIPSIRGPFRSRDEESIVEEAKTLAEQGVKELVLIAQDVSSYGIDIYGEYRLAHLLDLLCEIDGIEWIRLLYCYPDKITDELIDTMASQPKVLHYIDLPLQHADDKILKAMNRHSTAEETREVIRKLRERMPDIAIRTTFIVGFPGEGDDKFETLAEFINEEEFERLGCFEYSPQEGTPAAKMENQVDDDVKSRRAEVIMQDQYEIMTEKNNNMIGKTLRVLTESYDDYTDSYSGRSYMDAPDIDGKIIFTSPDFIKEGEFVDVEILGVNEYDLLGRTVK
;
A
#
# COMPACT_ATOMS: atom_id res chain seq x y z
N MET A 1 28.66 19.19 18.71
CA MET A 1 29.00 18.67 17.38
C MET A 1 27.94 19.17 16.41
N LYS A 2 28.31 19.52 15.19
CA LYS A 2 27.31 19.88 14.15
C LYS A 2 26.55 18.59 13.83
N LYS A 3 25.22 18.62 13.88
CA LYS A 3 24.40 17.47 13.51
C LYS A 3 24.65 17.15 12.01
N ARG A 4 24.75 15.88 11.69
CA ARG A 4 24.88 15.40 10.29
C ARG A 4 23.50 15.43 9.64
N ARG A 5 23.39 16.09 8.51
CA ARG A 5 22.12 16.28 7.81
C ARG A 5 21.95 15.26 6.70
N ILE A 6 20.86 14.57 6.73
CA ILE A 6 20.48 13.61 5.68
C ILE A 6 19.14 14.02 5.07
N LEU A 7 18.88 13.58 3.86
CA LEU A 7 17.55 13.58 3.26
C LEU A 7 17.14 12.14 3.02
N PHE A 8 15.98 11.78 3.49
CA PHE A 8 15.38 10.46 3.26
C PHE A 8 14.24 10.57 2.25
N VAL A 9 14.41 9.97 1.08
CA VAL A 9 13.39 9.92 0.02
C VAL A 9 12.81 8.53 0.01
N SER A 10 11.50 8.40 0.29
CA SER A 10 10.79 7.11 0.27
C SER A 10 9.84 7.07 -0.92
N LEU A 11 10.01 6.07 -1.76
CA LEU A 11 9.18 5.84 -2.95
C LEU A 11 8.37 4.55 -2.80
N GLY A 12 7.24 4.48 -3.51
CA GLY A 12 6.48 3.25 -3.71
C GLY A 12 5.39 3.00 -2.67
N CYS A 13 5.26 1.76 -2.20
CA CYS A 13 4.07 1.28 -1.51
C CYS A 13 4.15 1.45 0.03
N PRO A 14 3.00 1.31 0.74
CA PRO A 14 2.93 1.39 2.21
C PRO A 14 3.94 0.50 2.96
N LYS A 15 4.25 -0.71 2.44
CA LYS A 15 5.26 -1.58 3.06
C LYS A 15 6.65 -0.97 3.03
N ASN A 16 7.01 -0.34 1.90
CA ASN A 16 8.29 0.34 1.75
C ASN A 16 8.36 1.62 2.60
N GLN A 17 7.22 2.29 2.78
CA GLN A 17 7.11 3.45 3.67
C GLN A 17 7.40 3.07 5.13
N VAL A 18 6.77 2.01 5.64
CA VAL A 18 7.05 1.50 7.01
C VAL A 18 8.51 1.10 7.17
N ASP A 19 9.13 0.47 6.15
CA ASP A 19 10.58 0.19 6.18
C ASP A 19 11.40 1.48 6.28
N GLY A 20 10.99 2.53 5.58
CA GLY A 20 11.61 3.87 5.64
C GLY A 20 11.49 4.52 7.02
N GLU A 21 10.33 4.43 7.65
CA GLU A 21 10.08 4.98 8.99
C GLU A 21 10.93 4.31 10.08
N LEU A 22 11.14 2.98 9.96
CA LEU A 22 12.07 2.24 10.83
C LEU A 22 13.51 2.69 10.62
N MET A 23 13.94 2.90 9.36
CA MET A 23 15.27 3.42 9.04
C MET A 23 15.47 4.85 9.54
N LEU A 24 14.47 5.72 9.40
CA LEU A 24 14.52 7.09 9.90
C LEU A 24 14.71 7.14 11.43
N ALA A 25 13.99 6.30 12.18
CA ALA A 25 14.18 6.23 13.63
C ALA A 25 15.61 5.83 14.00
N LYS A 26 16.19 4.85 13.33
CA LYS A 26 17.59 4.43 13.54
C LYS A 26 18.58 5.56 13.25
N LEU A 27 18.39 6.26 12.16
CA LEU A 27 19.23 7.39 11.76
C LEU A 27 19.13 8.54 12.76
N GLN A 28 17.92 8.86 13.23
CA GLN A 28 17.73 9.90 14.27
C GLN A 28 18.38 9.50 15.59
N ASN A 29 18.25 8.24 16.02
CA ASN A 29 18.88 7.71 17.22
C ASN A 29 20.43 7.72 17.13
N ALA A 30 20.99 7.58 15.93
CA ALA A 30 22.41 7.72 15.65
C ALA A 30 22.90 9.19 15.54
N GLY A 31 21.98 10.15 15.71
CA GLY A 31 22.30 11.59 15.73
C GLY A 31 22.29 12.26 14.36
N PHE A 32 21.69 11.62 13.34
CA PHE A 32 21.41 12.28 12.07
C PHE A 32 20.13 13.12 12.19
N GLU A 33 20.06 14.21 11.43
CA GLU A 33 18.90 15.07 11.31
C GLU A 33 18.32 14.94 9.91
N ASN A 34 17.06 14.50 9.82
CA ASN A 34 16.35 14.47 8.54
C ASN A 34 16.03 15.90 8.11
N ALA A 35 16.50 16.29 6.93
CA ALA A 35 16.31 17.61 6.36
C ALA A 35 15.10 17.60 5.41
N ASP A 36 14.46 18.74 5.31
CA ASP A 36 13.35 19.03 4.41
C ASP A 36 13.76 19.83 3.15
N ASN A 37 15.06 20.09 3.01
CA ASN A 37 15.62 20.88 1.90
C ASN A 37 17.00 20.39 1.49
N PHE A 38 17.45 20.80 0.30
CA PHE A 38 18.71 20.37 -0.32
C PHE A 38 19.95 21.21 0.09
N GLU A 39 19.90 21.92 1.22
CA GLU A 39 21.03 22.73 1.61
C GLU A 39 22.09 21.94 2.40
N ARG A 40 23.22 21.61 1.74
CA ARG A 40 24.40 20.95 2.33
C ARG A 40 24.10 19.68 3.09
N LEU A 41 23.64 18.69 2.39
CA LEU A 41 23.37 17.36 2.93
C LEU A 41 24.67 16.54 3.02
N ASP A 42 24.82 15.83 4.14
CA ASP A 42 25.89 14.84 4.28
C ASP A 42 25.58 13.58 3.46
N ALA A 43 24.32 13.12 3.47
CA ALA A 43 23.89 12.02 2.61
C ALA A 43 22.43 12.16 2.19
N VAL A 44 22.10 11.54 1.05
CA VAL A 44 20.72 11.23 0.64
C VAL A 44 20.54 9.73 0.63
N ILE A 45 19.46 9.25 1.24
CA ILE A 45 19.04 7.86 1.20
C ILE A 45 17.77 7.77 0.33
N VAL A 46 17.84 7.03 -0.78
CA VAL A 46 16.69 6.79 -1.66
C VAL A 46 16.18 5.38 -1.42
N ASN A 47 15.04 5.27 -0.75
CA ASN A 47 14.32 4.01 -0.51
C ASN A 47 13.38 3.75 -1.69
N THR A 48 13.74 2.81 -2.55
CA THR A 48 13.23 2.65 -3.91
C THR A 48 12.13 1.60 -4.05
N CYS A 49 11.30 1.74 -5.08
CA CYS A 49 10.32 0.76 -5.54
C CYS A 49 10.77 0.08 -6.84
N ALA A 50 10.32 -1.17 -7.08
CA ALA A 50 10.60 -1.91 -8.31
C ALA A 50 9.47 -2.88 -8.68
N PHE A 51 8.23 -2.54 -8.32
CA PHE A 51 7.10 -3.46 -8.51
C PHE A 51 6.59 -3.44 -9.96
N ILE A 52 6.45 -2.26 -10.55
CA ILE A 52 6.01 -2.04 -11.94
C ILE A 52 6.98 -1.09 -12.65
N ASP A 53 6.91 -1.03 -13.99
CA ASP A 53 7.87 -0.28 -14.79
C ASP A 53 7.83 1.23 -14.50
N SER A 54 6.65 1.82 -14.29
CA SER A 54 6.54 3.24 -13.91
C SER A 54 7.22 3.56 -12.57
N ALA A 55 7.07 2.69 -11.58
CA ALA A 55 7.73 2.86 -10.29
C ALA A 55 9.26 2.63 -10.36
N LYS A 56 9.73 1.76 -11.27
CA LYS A 56 11.15 1.63 -11.58
C LYS A 56 11.72 2.90 -12.21
N GLN A 57 11.00 3.47 -13.18
CA GLN A 57 11.42 4.70 -13.84
C GLN A 57 11.49 5.86 -12.85
N GLU A 58 10.45 6.06 -12.02
CA GLU A 58 10.45 7.05 -10.94
C GLU A 58 11.66 6.90 -10.02
N ALA A 59 11.97 5.67 -9.61
CA ALA A 59 13.11 5.41 -8.74
C ALA A 59 14.45 5.75 -9.43
N ILE A 60 14.62 5.40 -10.70
CA ILE A 60 15.82 5.73 -11.48
C ILE A 60 15.95 7.24 -11.65
N ASP A 61 14.88 7.93 -12.03
CA ASP A 61 14.89 9.39 -12.22
C ASP A 61 15.24 10.10 -10.91
N THR A 62 14.69 9.66 -9.78
CA THR A 62 15.03 10.19 -8.46
C THR A 62 16.50 9.95 -8.09
N ILE A 63 17.05 8.75 -8.35
CA ILE A 63 18.47 8.48 -8.10
C ILE A 63 19.35 9.41 -8.94
N LEU A 64 19.03 9.59 -10.22
CA LEU A 64 19.79 10.46 -11.13
C LEU A 64 19.71 11.93 -10.71
N GLU A 65 18.58 12.40 -10.21
CA GLU A 65 18.42 13.74 -9.62
C GLU A 65 19.35 13.91 -8.41
N MET A 66 19.37 12.97 -7.48
CA MET A 66 20.23 13.04 -6.29
C MET A 66 21.71 12.97 -6.65
N VAL A 67 22.08 12.20 -7.67
CA VAL A 67 23.44 12.19 -8.25
C VAL A 67 23.77 13.55 -8.87
N GLY A 68 22.83 14.21 -9.51
CA GLY A 68 22.97 15.59 -10.01
C GLY A 68 23.32 16.56 -8.90
N LEU A 69 22.56 16.55 -7.80
CA LEU A 69 22.81 17.36 -6.61
C LEU A 69 24.20 17.07 -5.98
N LYS A 70 24.65 15.83 -6.03
CA LYS A 70 25.99 15.46 -5.58
C LYS A 70 27.08 16.09 -6.47
N LYS A 71 26.91 16.08 -7.80
CA LYS A 71 27.83 16.73 -8.75
C LYS A 71 27.89 18.25 -8.53
N ASP A 72 26.78 18.87 -8.13
CA ASP A 72 26.69 20.29 -7.80
C ASP A 72 27.25 20.62 -6.39
N GLY A 73 27.68 19.62 -5.62
CA GLY A 73 28.27 19.78 -4.29
C GLY A 73 27.25 20.09 -3.17
N LEU A 74 25.96 19.90 -3.43
CA LEU A 74 24.88 20.07 -2.45
C LEU A 74 24.71 18.82 -1.59
N VAL A 75 25.03 17.66 -2.12
CA VAL A 75 24.97 16.36 -1.44
C VAL A 75 26.36 15.72 -1.46
N ARG A 76 26.79 15.17 -0.31
CA ARG A 76 28.12 14.52 -0.25
C ARG A 76 28.07 13.05 -0.64
N ALA A 77 27.00 12.33 -0.28
CA ALA A 77 26.85 10.91 -0.59
C ALA A 77 25.41 10.55 -0.99
N VAL A 78 25.27 9.61 -1.93
CA VAL A 78 23.98 9.03 -2.39
C VAL A 78 23.96 7.54 -2.07
N ILE A 79 22.98 7.12 -1.29
CA ILE A 79 22.77 5.73 -0.85
C ILE A 79 21.42 5.26 -1.40
N VAL A 80 21.39 4.11 -2.07
CA VAL A 80 20.18 3.52 -2.65
C VAL A 80 19.83 2.24 -1.91
N THR A 81 18.59 2.15 -1.43
CA THR A 81 18.03 0.95 -0.78
C THR A 81 16.63 0.66 -1.31
N GLY A 82 15.97 -0.36 -0.77
CA GLY A 82 14.60 -0.73 -1.11
C GLY A 82 14.51 -1.78 -2.22
N CYS A 83 13.31 -1.90 -2.81
CA CYS A 83 13.00 -2.98 -3.74
C CYS A 83 13.83 -2.94 -5.05
N LEU A 84 14.15 -1.76 -5.58
CA LEU A 84 14.97 -1.64 -6.78
C LEU A 84 16.40 -2.07 -6.47
N ALA A 85 16.97 -1.60 -5.37
CA ALA A 85 18.31 -1.98 -4.91
C ALA A 85 18.43 -3.50 -4.71
N GLU A 86 17.40 -4.14 -4.11
CA GLU A 86 17.37 -5.59 -3.91
C GLU A 86 17.31 -6.37 -5.22
N ARG A 87 16.54 -5.86 -6.21
CA ARG A 87 16.26 -6.57 -7.46
C ARG A 87 17.33 -6.36 -8.52
N TYR A 88 17.89 -5.15 -8.63
CA TYR A 88 18.75 -4.68 -9.72
C TYR A 88 20.11 -4.15 -9.22
N ARG A 89 20.61 -4.72 -8.15
CA ARG A 89 21.85 -4.29 -7.48
C ARG A 89 23.04 -4.12 -8.42
N ASP A 90 23.29 -5.11 -9.30
CA ASP A 90 24.46 -5.15 -10.17
C ASP A 90 24.32 -4.14 -11.30
N GLU A 91 23.10 -3.96 -11.82
CA GLU A 91 22.78 -2.98 -12.86
C GLU A 91 22.92 -1.55 -12.32
N ILE A 92 22.44 -1.25 -11.12
CA ILE A 92 22.59 0.08 -10.50
C ILE A 92 24.07 0.41 -10.34
N LEU A 93 24.87 -0.52 -9.84
CA LEU A 93 26.31 -0.34 -9.63
C LEU A 93 27.10 -0.13 -10.94
N GLN A 94 26.63 -0.73 -12.04
CA GLN A 94 27.26 -0.62 -13.36
C GLN A 94 26.83 0.63 -14.10
N GLU A 95 25.54 0.95 -14.11
CA GLU A 95 24.95 2.03 -14.91
C GLU A 95 25.00 3.38 -14.20
N ILE A 96 25.03 3.41 -12.87
CA ILE A 96 25.07 4.64 -12.06
C ILE A 96 26.23 4.56 -11.05
N PRO A 97 27.49 4.55 -11.51
CA PRO A 97 28.66 4.38 -10.64
C PRO A 97 28.90 5.55 -9.67
N GLU A 98 28.18 6.65 -9.82
CA GLU A 98 28.25 7.82 -8.92
C GLU A 98 27.53 7.58 -7.58
N VAL A 99 26.70 6.53 -7.45
CA VAL A 99 26.08 6.10 -6.18
C VAL A 99 27.17 5.56 -5.24
N ASP A 100 27.18 6.01 -4.00
CA ASP A 100 28.20 5.65 -3.01
C ASP A 100 27.92 4.31 -2.33
N ALA A 101 26.64 3.93 -2.23
CA ALA A 101 26.25 2.61 -1.72
C ALA A 101 24.94 2.12 -2.34
N VAL A 102 24.88 0.84 -2.64
CA VAL A 102 23.65 0.11 -2.97
C VAL A 102 23.45 -0.96 -1.91
N VAL A 103 22.26 -0.95 -1.27
CA VAL A 103 22.01 -1.69 -0.04
C VAL A 103 20.72 -2.51 -0.20
N GLY A 104 20.81 -3.82 -0.01
CA GLY A 104 19.64 -4.70 0.00
C GLY A 104 18.75 -4.47 1.20
N ILE A 105 17.47 -4.83 1.08
CA ILE A 105 16.46 -4.61 2.15
C ILE A 105 16.82 -5.28 3.48
N GLY A 106 17.53 -6.41 3.46
CA GLY A 106 17.97 -7.08 4.67
C GLY A 106 18.93 -6.25 5.52
N ALA A 107 19.61 -5.26 4.92
CA ALA A 107 20.54 -4.37 5.64
C ALA A 107 19.88 -3.10 6.21
N ASN A 108 18.58 -2.89 6.03
CA ASN A 108 17.88 -1.71 6.56
C ASN A 108 18.05 -1.55 8.08
N GLY A 109 18.26 -2.68 8.77
CA GLY A 109 18.57 -2.70 10.21
C GLY A 109 19.88 -2.04 10.62
N ASP A 110 20.84 -1.90 9.70
CA ASP A 110 22.16 -1.32 9.93
C ASP A 110 22.40 -0.03 9.13
N ILE A 111 21.33 0.64 8.68
CA ILE A 111 21.40 1.82 7.80
C ILE A 111 22.25 2.95 8.40
N ASP A 112 22.21 3.15 9.71
CA ASP A 112 22.98 4.14 10.44
C ASP A 112 24.49 3.89 10.30
N LYS A 113 24.94 2.64 10.46
CA LYS A 113 26.35 2.24 10.29
C LYS A 113 26.80 2.37 8.84
N ILE A 114 25.91 2.00 7.88
CA ILE A 114 26.20 2.09 6.45
C ILE A 114 26.40 3.55 6.06
N VAL A 115 25.55 4.47 6.52
CA VAL A 115 25.70 5.91 6.29
C VAL A 115 27.05 6.41 6.87
N ASP A 116 27.41 5.98 8.08
CA ASP A 116 28.69 6.34 8.68
C ASP A 116 29.89 5.87 7.85
N GLU A 117 29.88 4.62 7.41
CA GLU A 117 30.94 4.05 6.57
C GLU A 117 31.09 4.79 5.24
N VAL A 118 29.98 5.10 4.58
CA VAL A 118 29.96 5.87 3.33
C VAL A 118 30.51 7.27 3.54
N LEU A 119 30.13 7.95 4.61
CA LEU A 119 30.65 9.27 4.96
C LEU A 119 32.13 9.26 5.32
N ASP A 120 32.66 8.15 5.78
CA ASP A 120 34.09 7.92 6.00
C ASP A 120 34.84 7.57 4.70
N GLY A 121 34.16 7.56 3.54
CA GLY A 121 34.75 7.33 2.21
C GLY A 121 34.91 5.86 1.83
N LYS A 122 34.23 4.94 2.52
CA LYS A 122 34.18 3.54 2.14
C LYS A 122 33.06 3.31 1.13
N GLN A 123 33.33 2.58 0.06
CA GLN A 123 32.29 2.07 -0.81
C GLN A 123 31.63 0.86 -0.15
N THR A 124 30.35 0.96 0.17
CA THR A 124 29.66 -0.06 0.97
C THR A 124 28.47 -0.62 0.19
N ASN A 125 28.62 -1.86 -0.31
CA ASN A 125 27.54 -2.59 -0.99
C ASN A 125 27.21 -3.83 -0.17
N VAL A 126 26.02 -3.88 0.43
CA VAL A 126 25.65 -4.89 1.43
C VAL A 126 24.30 -5.51 1.09
N PHE A 127 24.27 -6.84 0.92
CA PHE A 127 23.07 -7.61 0.55
C PHE A 127 22.93 -8.85 1.46
N PRO A 128 22.58 -8.68 2.73
CA PRO A 128 22.31 -9.81 3.62
C PRO A 128 21.01 -10.52 3.23
N ASP A 129 20.69 -11.62 3.91
CA ASP A 129 19.43 -12.31 3.67
C ASP A 129 18.26 -11.36 3.93
N LYS A 130 17.34 -11.28 2.98
CA LYS A 130 16.14 -10.44 3.09
C LYS A 130 15.24 -10.82 4.28
N LYS A 131 15.44 -11.98 4.89
CA LYS A 131 14.81 -12.36 6.16
C LYS A 131 15.28 -11.52 7.35
N GLU A 132 16.42 -10.82 7.20
CA GLU A 132 16.96 -9.91 8.21
C GLU A 132 16.30 -8.52 8.18
N LEU A 133 15.43 -8.27 7.19
CA LEU A 133 14.63 -7.02 7.14
C LEU A 133 13.86 -6.84 8.46
N PRO A 134 14.08 -5.73 9.18
CA PRO A 134 13.34 -5.44 10.41
C PRO A 134 11.84 -5.28 10.11
N MET A 135 11.00 -5.95 10.89
CA MET A 135 9.54 -5.86 10.75
C MET A 135 8.89 -5.03 11.86
N CYS A 136 9.62 -4.72 12.92
CA CYS A 136 9.17 -3.93 14.07
C CYS A 136 10.31 -3.09 14.63
N GLY A 137 9.98 -2.12 15.48
CA GLY A 137 10.91 -1.21 16.15
C GLY A 137 10.34 0.19 16.28
N GLU A 138 11.13 1.10 16.83
CA GLU A 138 10.77 2.52 16.83
C GLU A 138 10.61 3.04 15.41
N ARG A 139 9.62 3.88 15.19
CA ARG A 139 9.29 4.49 13.89
C ARG A 139 9.20 6.00 14.00
N VAL A 140 9.63 6.67 12.94
CA VAL A 140 9.31 8.09 12.70
C VAL A 140 8.22 8.11 11.65
N LEU A 141 7.00 8.38 12.07
CA LEU A 141 5.86 8.38 11.16
C LEU A 141 6.05 9.44 10.07
N THR A 142 5.75 9.05 8.84
CA THR A 142 5.71 9.92 7.66
C THR A 142 4.28 10.16 7.17
N THR A 143 3.31 9.48 7.78
CA THR A 143 1.89 9.77 7.68
C THR A 143 1.51 10.92 8.62
N PRO A 144 0.34 11.58 8.44
CA PRO A 144 -0.25 12.41 9.46
C PRO A 144 -0.38 11.68 10.82
N ASP A 145 -0.41 12.43 11.92
CA ASP A 145 -0.38 11.90 13.28
C ASP A 145 -1.66 11.14 13.71
N TYR A 146 -2.72 11.20 12.91
CA TYR A 146 -4.02 10.59 13.22
C TYR A 146 -4.28 9.25 12.52
N TRP A 147 -3.42 8.80 11.59
CA TRP A 147 -3.49 7.46 11.02
C TRP A 147 -2.11 6.88 10.72
N ALA A 148 -1.98 5.56 10.74
CA ALA A 148 -0.71 4.90 10.43
C ALA A 148 -0.91 3.54 9.77
N TYR A 149 0.05 3.15 8.91
CA TYR A 149 0.17 1.77 8.48
C TYR A 149 0.70 0.89 9.60
N LEU A 150 0.09 -0.27 9.79
CA LEU A 150 0.56 -1.32 10.71
C LEU A 150 0.93 -2.56 9.89
N LYS A 151 2.23 -2.78 9.70
CA LYS A 151 2.73 -3.93 8.95
C LYS A 151 2.72 -5.18 9.83
N ILE A 152 1.86 -6.15 9.50
CA ILE A 152 1.64 -7.37 10.30
C ILE A 152 2.42 -8.59 9.78
N ALA A 153 2.88 -8.55 8.53
CA ALA A 153 3.69 -9.60 7.92
C ALA A 153 4.55 -9.04 6.79
N GLU A 154 5.50 -9.83 6.31
CA GLU A 154 6.44 -9.49 5.24
C GLU A 154 6.61 -10.66 4.28
N GLY A 155 6.85 -10.37 2.99
CA GLY A 155 7.01 -11.38 1.95
C GLY A 155 5.69 -12.01 1.50
N CYS A 156 5.75 -12.89 0.50
CA CYS A 156 4.57 -13.55 -0.04
C CYS A 156 4.90 -14.93 -0.61
N SER A 157 4.07 -15.92 -0.28
CA SER A 157 4.21 -17.30 -0.75
C SER A 157 3.15 -17.72 -1.79
N ASN A 158 2.31 -16.80 -2.28
CA ASN A 158 1.29 -17.11 -3.29
C ASN A 158 1.89 -17.39 -4.67
N CYS A 159 3.10 -16.88 -4.96
CA CYS A 159 3.82 -17.15 -6.21
C CYS A 159 3.03 -16.89 -7.49
N CYS A 160 2.22 -15.83 -7.52
CA CYS A 160 1.51 -15.41 -8.72
C CYS A 160 2.49 -15.24 -9.88
N THR A 161 2.16 -15.75 -11.07
CA THR A 161 3.11 -15.86 -12.19
C THR A 161 3.58 -14.51 -12.75
N TYR A 162 2.84 -13.44 -12.51
CA TYR A 162 3.16 -12.07 -12.94
C TYR A 162 3.96 -11.27 -11.88
N CYS A 163 4.15 -11.82 -10.67
CA CYS A 163 4.60 -11.05 -9.52
C CYS A 163 6.06 -11.34 -9.17
N ALA A 164 6.86 -10.27 -9.02
CA ALA A 164 8.26 -10.36 -8.61
C ALA A 164 8.48 -10.33 -7.08
N ILE A 165 7.44 -10.11 -6.28
CA ILE A 165 7.54 -9.94 -4.82
C ILE A 165 8.27 -11.09 -4.11
N PRO A 166 8.00 -12.39 -4.40
CA PRO A 166 8.73 -13.47 -3.73
C PRO A 166 10.24 -13.41 -3.94
N SER A 167 10.71 -12.94 -5.10
CA SER A 167 12.13 -12.78 -5.38
C SER A 167 12.74 -11.55 -4.69
N ILE A 168 11.96 -10.51 -4.42
CA ILE A 168 12.40 -9.26 -3.79
C ILE A 168 12.31 -9.34 -2.26
N ARG A 169 11.15 -9.74 -1.72
CA ARG A 169 10.80 -9.69 -0.30
C ARG A 169 10.89 -11.05 0.42
N GLY A 170 11.07 -12.12 -0.35
CA GLY A 170 11.18 -13.50 0.19
C GLY A 170 9.82 -14.12 0.51
N PRO A 171 9.84 -15.29 1.17
CA PRO A 171 8.65 -16.01 1.58
C PRO A 171 7.88 -15.23 2.64
N PHE A 172 6.59 -15.54 2.78
CA PHE A 172 5.70 -14.95 3.78
C PHE A 172 6.20 -15.22 5.20
N ARG A 173 6.20 -14.19 6.03
CA ARG A 173 6.58 -14.23 7.46
C ARG A 173 5.64 -13.31 8.24
N SER A 174 4.88 -13.89 9.15
CA SER A 174 4.07 -13.14 10.11
C SER A 174 4.92 -12.54 11.23
N ARG A 175 4.48 -11.42 11.78
CA ARG A 175 4.92 -10.93 13.08
C ARG A 175 4.11 -11.63 14.17
N ASP A 176 4.66 -11.75 15.36
CA ASP A 176 3.91 -12.22 16.52
C ASP A 176 2.87 -11.18 16.97
N GLU A 177 1.76 -11.66 17.53
CA GLU A 177 0.65 -10.82 17.98
C GLU A 177 1.07 -9.81 19.05
N GLU A 178 1.94 -10.21 19.99
CA GLU A 178 2.40 -9.34 21.08
C GLU A 178 3.12 -8.11 20.52
N SER A 179 4.04 -8.30 19.57
CA SER A 179 4.77 -7.22 18.91
C SER A 179 3.87 -6.27 18.13
N ILE A 180 2.83 -6.80 17.47
CA ILE A 180 1.88 -5.98 16.71
C ILE A 180 1.01 -5.15 17.66
N VAL A 181 0.50 -5.75 18.73
CA VAL A 181 -0.33 -5.07 19.72
C VAL A 181 0.46 -4.00 20.47
N GLU A 182 1.73 -4.25 20.80
CA GLU A 182 2.61 -3.26 21.46
C GLU A 182 2.86 -2.04 20.55
N GLU A 183 3.15 -2.26 19.26
CA GLU A 183 3.29 -1.17 18.30
C GLU A 183 1.97 -0.39 18.14
N ALA A 184 0.85 -1.08 18.04
CA ALA A 184 -0.47 -0.44 17.91
C ALA A 184 -0.81 0.42 19.14
N LYS A 185 -0.47 -0.02 20.36
CA LYS A 185 -0.62 0.79 21.59
C LYS A 185 0.27 2.03 21.54
N THR A 186 1.52 1.87 21.12
CA THR A 186 2.44 3.00 20.98
C THR A 186 1.92 4.03 19.97
N LEU A 187 1.37 3.58 18.83
CA LEU A 187 0.75 4.45 17.85
C LEU A 187 -0.48 5.17 18.41
N ALA A 188 -1.34 4.47 19.16
CA ALA A 188 -2.49 5.08 19.82
C ALA A 188 -2.08 6.16 20.84
N GLU A 189 -1.02 5.94 21.64
CA GLU A 189 -0.46 6.91 22.58
C GLU A 189 0.10 8.15 21.87
N GLN A 190 0.53 8.02 20.61
CA GLN A 190 0.99 9.13 19.76
C GLN A 190 -0.16 9.92 19.13
N GLY A 191 -1.41 9.45 19.24
CA GLY A 191 -2.60 10.11 18.72
C GLY A 191 -3.20 9.48 17.47
N VAL A 192 -2.64 8.36 16.98
CA VAL A 192 -3.18 7.62 15.85
C VAL A 192 -4.57 7.07 16.19
N LYS A 193 -5.52 7.33 15.31
CA LYS A 193 -6.93 6.92 15.44
C LYS A 193 -7.31 5.83 14.43
N GLU A 194 -6.66 5.79 13.26
CA GLU A 194 -6.87 4.76 12.26
C GLU A 194 -5.60 3.93 12.07
N LEU A 195 -5.74 2.60 12.20
CA LEU A 195 -4.73 1.62 11.81
C LEU A 195 -5.09 1.01 10.46
N VAL A 196 -4.18 1.12 9.50
CA VAL A 196 -4.30 0.46 8.20
C VAL A 196 -3.39 -0.76 8.18
N LEU A 197 -3.97 -1.95 8.30
CA LEU A 197 -3.22 -3.20 8.32
C LEU A 197 -2.70 -3.54 6.94
N ILE A 198 -1.39 -3.77 6.86
CA ILE A 198 -0.71 -4.06 5.61
C ILE A 198 0.24 -5.27 5.70
N ALA A 199 0.32 -5.99 4.61
CA ALA A 199 1.32 -6.99 4.26
C ALA A 199 1.30 -7.12 2.73
N GLN A 200 2.04 -8.06 2.14
CA GLN A 200 1.81 -8.45 0.76
C GLN A 200 0.56 -9.35 0.61
N ASP A 201 0.15 -9.95 1.73
CA ASP A 201 -1.06 -10.76 1.87
C ASP A 201 -1.49 -10.77 3.34
N VAL A 202 -2.40 -9.87 3.71
CA VAL A 202 -2.87 -9.70 5.09
C VAL A 202 -3.69 -10.91 5.53
N SER A 203 -4.46 -11.51 4.62
CA SER A 203 -5.33 -12.66 4.92
C SER A 203 -4.57 -13.94 5.28
N SER A 204 -3.27 -14.04 4.93
CA SER A 204 -2.40 -15.16 5.33
C SER A 204 -1.85 -15.06 6.76
N TYR A 205 -2.18 -14.00 7.50
CA TYR A 205 -1.60 -13.78 8.81
C TYR A 205 -1.77 -14.97 9.76
N GLY A 206 -0.68 -15.37 10.39
CA GLY A 206 -0.63 -16.41 11.40
C GLY A 206 -0.33 -17.82 10.90
N ILE A 207 -0.57 -18.11 9.61
CA ILE A 207 -0.48 -19.48 9.07
C ILE A 207 0.92 -20.10 9.23
N ASP A 208 1.97 -19.30 9.14
CA ASP A 208 3.37 -19.75 9.21
C ASP A 208 3.89 -19.94 10.64
N ILE A 209 3.38 -19.19 11.60
CA ILE A 209 3.86 -19.23 13.00
C ILE A 209 2.90 -19.92 13.97
N TYR A 210 1.58 -19.91 13.68
CA TYR A 210 0.57 -20.57 14.53
C TYR A 210 -0.07 -21.79 13.87
N GLY A 211 0.12 -22.00 12.56
CA GLY A 211 -0.47 -23.10 11.81
C GLY A 211 -1.93 -22.93 11.44
N GLU A 212 -2.49 -21.74 11.65
CA GLU A 212 -3.87 -21.35 11.35
C GLU A 212 -3.96 -19.88 10.92
N TYR A 213 -5.02 -19.49 10.21
CA TYR A 213 -5.31 -18.10 9.91
C TYR A 213 -5.76 -17.38 11.17
N ARG A 214 -5.06 -16.33 11.58
CA ARG A 214 -5.30 -15.63 12.85
C ARG A 214 -5.64 -14.16 12.70
N LEU A 215 -5.96 -13.72 11.49
CA LEU A 215 -6.31 -12.31 11.27
C LEU A 215 -7.54 -11.89 12.09
N ALA A 216 -8.57 -12.74 12.18
CA ALA A 216 -9.75 -12.48 12.99
C ALA A 216 -9.39 -12.25 14.46
N HIS A 217 -8.60 -13.15 15.04
CA HIS A 217 -8.13 -13.01 16.42
C HIS A 217 -7.26 -11.77 16.64
N LEU A 218 -6.37 -11.44 15.68
CA LEU A 218 -5.57 -10.21 15.76
C LEU A 218 -6.46 -8.95 15.75
N LEU A 219 -7.53 -8.94 14.95
CA LEU A 219 -8.49 -7.83 14.92
C LEU A 219 -9.18 -7.66 16.27
N ASP A 220 -9.58 -8.76 16.93
CA ASP A 220 -10.15 -8.71 18.27
C ASP A 220 -9.19 -8.05 19.27
N LEU A 221 -7.92 -8.45 19.26
CA LEU A 221 -6.90 -7.84 20.14
C LEU A 221 -6.67 -6.36 19.87
N LEU A 222 -6.64 -5.95 18.59
CA LEU A 222 -6.48 -4.55 18.20
C LEU A 222 -7.69 -3.70 18.56
N CYS A 223 -8.89 -4.26 18.52
CA CYS A 223 -10.12 -3.57 18.91
C CYS A 223 -10.18 -3.23 20.42
N GLU A 224 -9.42 -3.94 21.27
CA GLU A 224 -9.32 -3.65 22.69
C GLU A 224 -8.47 -2.40 23.01
N ILE A 225 -7.71 -1.88 22.03
CA ILE A 225 -6.79 -0.75 22.25
C ILE A 225 -7.59 0.56 22.32
N ASP A 226 -7.48 1.26 23.44
CA ASP A 226 -8.04 2.59 23.61
C ASP A 226 -7.34 3.60 22.68
N GLY A 227 -8.11 4.56 22.14
CA GLY A 227 -7.61 5.59 21.23
C GLY A 227 -7.68 5.20 19.74
N ILE A 228 -7.64 3.91 19.42
CA ILE A 228 -7.92 3.45 18.05
C ILE A 228 -9.43 3.43 17.82
N GLU A 229 -9.85 4.09 16.76
CA GLU A 229 -11.24 4.25 16.33
C GLU A 229 -11.58 3.44 15.08
N TRP A 230 -10.59 3.30 14.16
CA TRP A 230 -10.72 2.62 12.88
C TRP A 230 -9.60 1.63 12.63
N ILE A 231 -9.96 0.46 12.12
CA ILE A 231 -9.03 -0.57 11.63
C ILE A 231 -9.44 -0.95 10.22
N ARG A 232 -8.54 -0.76 9.26
CA ARG A 232 -8.77 -1.01 7.83
C ARG A 232 -7.89 -2.15 7.32
N LEU A 233 -8.45 -3.01 6.47
CA LEU A 233 -7.75 -4.14 5.86
C LEU A 233 -7.40 -3.84 4.40
N LEU A 234 -6.12 -3.92 4.05
CA LEU A 234 -5.64 -3.87 2.67
C LEU A 234 -4.95 -5.18 2.29
N TYR A 235 -4.91 -5.48 0.99
CA TYR A 235 -4.18 -6.61 0.41
C TYR A 235 -4.64 -8.00 0.89
N CYS A 236 -5.92 -8.28 0.82
CA CYS A 236 -6.50 -9.58 1.14
C CYS A 236 -6.62 -10.48 -0.10
N TYR A 237 -6.57 -11.79 0.11
CA TYR A 237 -6.76 -12.79 -0.95
C TYR A 237 -8.07 -13.55 -0.74
N PRO A 238 -8.92 -13.74 -1.78
CA PRO A 238 -10.26 -14.29 -1.63
C PRO A 238 -10.28 -15.72 -1.07
N ASP A 239 -9.32 -16.56 -1.46
CA ASP A 239 -9.19 -17.95 -1.01
C ASP A 239 -8.85 -18.11 0.49
N LYS A 240 -8.59 -17.01 1.18
CA LYS A 240 -8.21 -16.99 2.61
C LYS A 240 -9.18 -16.21 3.49
N ILE A 241 -10.26 -15.71 2.91
CA ILE A 241 -11.32 -15.03 3.67
C ILE A 241 -12.20 -16.10 4.33
N THR A 242 -11.99 -16.30 5.62
CA THR A 242 -12.74 -17.27 6.43
C THR A 242 -14.07 -16.68 6.92
N ASP A 243 -15.04 -17.55 7.22
CA ASP A 243 -16.31 -17.10 7.82
C ASP A 243 -16.07 -16.41 9.17
N GLU A 244 -15.07 -16.86 9.96
CA GLU A 244 -14.64 -16.21 11.20
C GLU A 244 -14.17 -14.77 10.97
N LEU A 245 -13.36 -14.52 9.93
CA LEU A 245 -12.92 -13.16 9.58
C LEU A 245 -14.12 -12.28 9.20
N ILE A 246 -15.04 -12.80 8.39
CA ILE A 246 -16.26 -12.08 8.00
C ILE A 246 -17.10 -11.74 9.24
N ASP A 247 -17.29 -12.69 10.16
CA ASP A 247 -18.05 -12.49 11.39
C ASP A 247 -17.38 -11.46 12.32
N THR A 248 -16.04 -11.51 12.44
CA THR A 248 -15.28 -10.52 13.22
C THR A 248 -15.41 -9.12 12.59
N MET A 249 -15.24 -8.98 11.28
CA MET A 249 -15.42 -7.70 10.60
C MET A 249 -16.83 -7.12 10.82
N ALA A 250 -17.86 -7.96 10.75
CA ALA A 250 -19.25 -7.53 10.93
C ALA A 250 -19.60 -7.18 12.38
N SER A 251 -18.94 -7.75 13.37
CA SER A 251 -19.27 -7.59 14.79
C SER A 251 -18.42 -6.58 15.54
N GLN A 252 -17.20 -6.33 15.07
CA GLN A 252 -16.24 -5.42 15.71
C GLN A 252 -16.45 -3.97 15.24
N PRO A 253 -16.87 -3.04 16.12
CA PRO A 253 -17.25 -1.69 15.71
C PRO A 253 -16.09 -0.81 15.21
N LYS A 254 -14.84 -1.19 15.51
CA LYS A 254 -13.65 -0.46 15.04
C LYS A 254 -13.14 -1.00 13.70
N VAL A 255 -13.50 -2.22 13.31
CA VAL A 255 -13.14 -2.78 12.01
C VAL A 255 -14.08 -2.20 10.97
N LEU A 256 -13.50 -1.52 9.99
CA LEU A 256 -14.30 -0.88 8.95
C LEU A 256 -14.93 -1.91 8.03
N HIS A 257 -16.16 -1.66 7.61
CA HIS A 257 -16.81 -2.39 6.53
C HIS A 257 -16.15 -2.01 5.20
N TYR A 258 -14.87 -2.33 5.09
CA TYR A 258 -14.01 -2.09 3.95
C TYR A 258 -13.02 -3.24 3.80
N ILE A 259 -12.85 -3.74 2.59
CA ILE A 259 -11.85 -4.76 2.27
C ILE A 259 -11.23 -4.48 0.92
N ASP A 260 -9.88 -4.50 0.84
CA ASP A 260 -9.16 -4.51 -0.44
C ASP A 260 -8.86 -5.96 -0.82
N LEU A 261 -9.50 -6.41 -1.89
CA LEU A 261 -9.53 -7.79 -2.36
C LEU A 261 -9.10 -7.86 -3.84
N PRO A 262 -7.78 -7.80 -4.14
CA PRO A 262 -7.29 -7.83 -5.52
C PRO A 262 -7.57 -9.17 -6.21
N LEU A 263 -8.61 -9.23 -7.04
CA LEU A 263 -9.10 -10.44 -7.71
C LEU A 263 -8.28 -10.80 -8.94
N GLN A 264 -7.75 -9.80 -9.62
CA GLN A 264 -6.86 -9.84 -10.78
C GLN A 264 -7.54 -10.24 -12.10
N HIS A 265 -8.45 -11.20 -12.13
CA HIS A 265 -9.24 -11.63 -13.28
C HIS A 265 -10.50 -12.40 -12.83
N ALA A 266 -11.40 -12.71 -13.78
CA ALA A 266 -12.60 -13.50 -13.53
C ALA A 266 -12.77 -14.73 -14.47
N ASP A 267 -11.85 -14.95 -15.41
CA ASP A 267 -11.82 -16.20 -16.20
C ASP A 267 -10.93 -17.23 -15.50
N ASP A 268 -11.45 -18.43 -15.24
CA ASP A 268 -10.76 -19.49 -14.48
C ASP A 268 -9.46 -19.97 -15.16
N LYS A 269 -9.38 -19.90 -16.51
CA LYS A 269 -8.16 -20.29 -17.22
C LYS A 269 -7.05 -19.25 -17.03
N ILE A 270 -7.43 -17.97 -17.03
CA ILE A 270 -6.50 -16.87 -16.75
C ILE A 270 -6.09 -16.89 -15.27
N LEU A 271 -7.04 -17.03 -14.33
CA LEU A 271 -6.74 -17.17 -12.90
C LEU A 271 -5.76 -18.31 -12.63
N LYS A 272 -5.99 -19.48 -13.26
CA LYS A 272 -5.06 -20.62 -13.17
C LYS A 272 -3.68 -20.30 -13.76
N ALA A 273 -3.63 -19.62 -14.91
CA ALA A 273 -2.37 -19.21 -15.54
C ALA A 273 -1.63 -18.16 -14.71
N MET A 274 -2.36 -17.29 -13.99
CA MET A 274 -1.83 -16.35 -12.99
C MET A 274 -1.37 -17.03 -11.71
N ASN A 275 -1.58 -18.33 -11.52
CA ASN A 275 -1.40 -19.08 -10.27
C ASN A 275 -2.25 -18.52 -9.12
N ARG A 276 -3.48 -18.11 -9.42
CA ARG A 276 -4.50 -17.79 -8.43
C ARG A 276 -5.20 -19.06 -7.97
N HIS A 277 -5.52 -19.15 -6.68
CA HIS A 277 -6.04 -20.38 -6.07
C HIS A 277 -7.57 -20.42 -6.00
N SER A 278 -8.25 -19.30 -6.18
CA SER A 278 -9.71 -19.21 -6.26
C SER A 278 -10.20 -19.20 -7.71
N THR A 279 -11.35 -19.82 -7.93
CA THR A 279 -12.15 -19.69 -9.15
C THR A 279 -13.03 -18.43 -9.08
N ALA A 280 -13.62 -18.05 -10.22
CA ALA A 280 -14.60 -16.97 -10.27
C ALA A 280 -15.80 -17.26 -9.36
N GLU A 281 -16.31 -18.49 -9.34
CA GLU A 281 -17.45 -18.89 -8.51
C GLU A 281 -17.14 -18.84 -7.01
N GLU A 282 -15.97 -19.33 -6.58
CA GLU A 282 -15.53 -19.22 -5.19
C GLU A 282 -15.38 -17.75 -4.77
N THR A 283 -14.90 -16.90 -5.68
CA THR A 283 -14.80 -15.46 -5.44
C THR A 283 -16.17 -14.81 -5.30
N ARG A 284 -17.15 -15.15 -6.15
CA ARG A 284 -18.55 -14.70 -6.03
C ARG A 284 -19.15 -15.10 -4.67
N GLU A 285 -18.89 -16.31 -4.22
CA GLU A 285 -19.38 -16.79 -2.94
C GLU A 285 -18.79 -15.96 -1.77
N VAL A 286 -17.52 -15.62 -1.81
CA VAL A 286 -16.89 -14.73 -0.80
C VAL A 286 -17.53 -13.33 -0.82
N ILE A 287 -17.70 -12.73 -2.00
CA ILE A 287 -18.35 -11.41 -2.14
C ILE A 287 -19.80 -11.46 -1.61
N ARG A 288 -20.56 -12.51 -1.95
CA ARG A 288 -21.93 -12.71 -1.47
C ARG A 288 -21.97 -12.77 0.07
N LYS A 289 -21.11 -13.56 0.69
CA LYS A 289 -21.02 -13.68 2.15
C LYS A 289 -20.68 -12.36 2.83
N LEU A 290 -19.72 -11.61 2.28
CA LEU A 290 -19.33 -10.29 2.77
C LEU A 290 -20.54 -9.34 2.75
N ARG A 291 -21.27 -9.25 1.63
CA ARG A 291 -22.44 -8.39 1.45
C ARG A 291 -23.64 -8.81 2.29
N GLU A 292 -23.84 -10.11 2.51
CA GLU A 292 -24.89 -10.60 3.38
C GLU A 292 -24.66 -10.24 4.86
N ARG A 293 -23.40 -10.29 5.31
CA ARG A 293 -23.05 -9.94 6.70
C ARG A 293 -22.90 -8.45 6.91
N MET A 294 -22.42 -7.73 5.91
CA MET A 294 -22.18 -6.29 5.92
C MET A 294 -22.77 -5.66 4.65
N PRO A 295 -24.08 -5.33 4.64
CA PRO A 295 -24.74 -4.80 3.44
C PRO A 295 -24.19 -3.46 2.94
N ASP A 296 -23.45 -2.76 3.76
CA ASP A 296 -22.79 -1.48 3.49
C ASP A 296 -21.29 -1.61 3.21
N ILE A 297 -20.76 -2.84 3.06
CA ILE A 297 -19.33 -3.04 2.83
C ILE A 297 -18.87 -2.38 1.54
N ALA A 298 -17.76 -1.65 1.63
CA ALA A 298 -17.02 -1.18 0.47
C ALA A 298 -15.95 -2.22 0.07
N ILE A 299 -16.16 -2.87 -1.06
CA ILE A 299 -15.18 -3.82 -1.62
C ILE A 299 -14.34 -3.08 -2.64
N ARG A 300 -13.05 -2.96 -2.34
CA ARG A 300 -12.04 -2.49 -3.28
C ARG A 300 -11.41 -3.69 -3.97
N THR A 301 -11.20 -3.59 -5.27
CA THR A 301 -10.57 -4.66 -6.05
C THR A 301 -9.57 -4.12 -7.08
N THR A 302 -8.80 -5.03 -7.64
CA THR A 302 -7.84 -4.74 -8.70
C THR A 302 -7.91 -5.85 -9.75
N PHE A 303 -7.94 -5.45 -11.03
CA PHE A 303 -7.87 -6.35 -12.16
C PHE A 303 -6.67 -6.07 -13.04
N ILE A 304 -6.21 -7.09 -13.76
CA ILE A 304 -5.15 -7.02 -14.76
C ILE A 304 -5.72 -7.47 -16.08
N VAL A 305 -5.71 -6.60 -17.08
CA VAL A 305 -6.11 -6.90 -18.46
C VAL A 305 -4.90 -7.14 -19.34
N GLY A 306 -5.09 -7.91 -20.42
CA GLY A 306 -4.02 -8.24 -21.37
C GLY A 306 -3.00 -9.22 -20.83
N PHE A 307 -3.36 -10.05 -19.86
CA PHE A 307 -2.51 -11.17 -19.42
C PHE A 307 -2.28 -12.16 -20.56
N PRO A 308 -1.10 -12.82 -20.68
CA PRO A 308 -0.82 -13.78 -21.75
C PRO A 308 -1.91 -14.82 -21.90
N GLY A 309 -2.46 -14.92 -23.12
CA GLY A 309 -3.56 -15.83 -23.44
C GLY A 309 -4.96 -15.32 -23.14
N GLU A 310 -5.13 -14.06 -22.72
CA GLU A 310 -6.42 -13.40 -22.63
C GLU A 310 -6.92 -13.05 -24.04
N GLY A 311 -7.87 -13.85 -24.56
CA GLY A 311 -8.63 -13.56 -25.78
C GLY A 311 -9.82 -12.66 -25.48
N ASP A 312 -10.57 -12.25 -26.53
CA ASP A 312 -11.74 -11.40 -26.37
C ASP A 312 -12.83 -12.09 -25.55
N ASP A 313 -13.01 -13.39 -25.70
CA ASP A 313 -13.93 -14.22 -24.91
C ASP A 313 -13.70 -14.14 -23.41
N LYS A 314 -12.43 -14.11 -22.99
CA LYS A 314 -12.05 -14.03 -21.57
C LYS A 314 -12.13 -12.60 -21.02
N PHE A 315 -11.84 -11.62 -21.87
CA PHE A 315 -12.05 -10.22 -21.54
C PHE A 315 -13.55 -9.90 -21.35
N GLU A 316 -14.43 -10.43 -22.23
CA GLU A 316 -15.88 -10.32 -22.07
C GLU A 316 -16.34 -10.92 -20.74
N THR A 317 -15.84 -12.11 -20.37
CA THR A 317 -16.13 -12.74 -19.07
C THR A 317 -15.71 -11.84 -17.89
N LEU A 318 -14.57 -11.15 -17.99
CA LEU A 318 -14.12 -10.20 -16.96
C LEU A 318 -15.05 -8.98 -16.89
N ALA A 319 -15.40 -8.39 -18.03
CA ALA A 319 -16.28 -7.22 -18.08
C ALA A 319 -17.69 -7.55 -17.55
N GLU A 320 -18.26 -8.69 -17.93
CA GLU A 320 -19.53 -9.17 -17.39
C GLU A 320 -19.46 -9.36 -15.87
N PHE A 321 -18.39 -9.98 -15.34
CA PHE A 321 -18.20 -10.17 -13.91
C PHE A 321 -18.17 -8.83 -13.15
N ILE A 322 -17.47 -7.83 -13.67
CA ILE A 322 -17.37 -6.51 -13.04
C ILE A 322 -18.74 -5.82 -13.03
N ASN A 323 -19.48 -5.89 -14.12
CA ASN A 323 -20.82 -5.31 -14.24
C ASN A 323 -21.87 -6.03 -13.38
N GLU A 324 -21.70 -7.33 -13.11
CA GLU A 324 -22.59 -8.08 -12.22
C GLU A 324 -22.28 -7.86 -10.75
N GLU A 325 -20.99 -7.77 -10.39
CA GLU A 325 -20.57 -7.61 -9.00
C GLU A 325 -20.58 -6.16 -8.52
N GLU A 326 -20.48 -5.18 -9.40
CA GLU A 326 -20.59 -3.75 -9.06
C GLU A 326 -19.74 -3.33 -7.85
N PHE A 327 -18.42 -3.31 -8.01
CA PHE A 327 -17.51 -2.96 -6.92
C PHE A 327 -17.57 -1.47 -6.56
N GLU A 328 -17.42 -1.16 -5.26
CA GLU A 328 -17.40 0.21 -4.76
C GLU A 328 -16.15 0.95 -5.22
N ARG A 329 -15.01 0.25 -5.25
CA ARG A 329 -13.72 0.77 -5.70
C ARG A 329 -13.02 -0.27 -6.56
N LEU A 330 -12.51 0.16 -7.72
CA LEU A 330 -11.81 -0.73 -8.64
C LEU A 330 -10.66 -0.01 -9.33
N GLY A 331 -9.52 -0.66 -9.41
CA GLY A 331 -8.41 -0.27 -10.28
C GLY A 331 -8.15 -1.34 -11.34
N CYS A 332 -7.94 -0.91 -12.59
CA CYS A 332 -7.57 -1.80 -13.68
C CYS A 332 -6.16 -1.46 -14.18
N PHE A 333 -5.29 -2.46 -14.27
CA PHE A 333 -3.92 -2.31 -14.75
C PHE A 333 -3.72 -3.12 -16.03
N GLU A 334 -2.95 -2.58 -16.94
CA GLU A 334 -2.41 -3.31 -18.08
C GLU A 334 -1.35 -4.31 -17.58
N TYR A 335 -1.38 -5.54 -18.08
CA TYR A 335 -0.32 -6.48 -17.79
C TYR A 335 1.03 -5.97 -18.30
N SER A 336 1.98 -5.82 -17.40
CA SER A 336 3.37 -5.47 -17.70
C SER A 336 4.27 -6.68 -17.43
N PRO A 337 5.01 -7.20 -18.43
CA PRO A 337 5.89 -8.34 -18.25
C PRO A 337 7.08 -7.98 -17.37
N GLN A 338 7.10 -8.50 -16.14
CA GLN A 338 8.18 -8.26 -15.20
C GLN A 338 9.30 -9.28 -15.38
N GLU A 339 10.52 -8.78 -15.53
CA GLU A 339 11.72 -9.61 -15.70
C GLU A 339 11.84 -10.68 -14.57
N GLY A 340 12.23 -11.89 -14.96
CA GLY A 340 12.38 -13.02 -14.05
C GLY A 340 11.08 -13.72 -13.68
N THR A 341 9.90 -13.16 -14.01
CA THR A 341 8.60 -13.79 -13.73
C THR A 341 8.24 -14.87 -14.74
N PRO A 342 7.47 -15.90 -14.35
CA PRO A 342 6.97 -16.90 -15.29
C PRO A 342 6.11 -16.32 -16.40
N ALA A 343 5.22 -15.37 -16.09
CA ALA A 343 4.30 -14.79 -17.07
C ALA A 343 5.01 -14.01 -18.18
N ALA A 344 6.17 -13.38 -17.90
CA ALA A 344 6.97 -12.70 -18.91
C ALA A 344 7.51 -13.65 -20.00
N LYS A 345 7.57 -14.95 -19.71
CA LYS A 345 8.05 -16.00 -20.63
C LYS A 345 6.95 -16.77 -21.32
N MET A 346 5.68 -16.49 -20.99
CA MET A 346 4.54 -17.15 -21.62
C MET A 346 4.41 -16.74 -23.07
N GLU A 347 3.97 -17.67 -23.90
CA GLU A 347 3.52 -17.40 -25.27
C GLU A 347 2.21 -16.62 -25.26
N ASN A 348 1.77 -16.15 -26.42
CA ASN A 348 0.51 -15.42 -26.60
C ASN A 348 0.41 -14.14 -25.72
N GLN A 349 1.48 -13.36 -25.69
CA GLN A 349 1.43 -12.01 -25.15
C GLN A 349 0.41 -11.17 -25.92
N VAL A 350 -0.31 -10.30 -25.22
CA VAL A 350 -1.31 -9.41 -25.81
C VAL A 350 -0.63 -8.10 -26.21
N ASP A 351 -1.02 -7.56 -27.37
CA ASP A 351 -0.48 -6.28 -27.85
C ASP A 351 -0.87 -5.12 -26.92
N ASP A 352 0.04 -4.15 -26.76
CA ASP A 352 -0.16 -3.05 -25.81
C ASP A 352 -1.38 -2.19 -26.15
N ASP A 353 -1.66 -1.92 -27.45
CA ASP A 353 -2.87 -1.23 -27.90
C ASP A 353 -4.17 -1.96 -27.48
N VAL A 354 -4.13 -3.31 -27.39
CA VAL A 354 -5.27 -4.09 -26.93
C VAL A 354 -5.42 -3.99 -25.42
N LYS A 355 -4.31 -4.03 -24.67
CA LYS A 355 -4.32 -3.87 -23.21
C LYS A 355 -4.92 -2.52 -22.83
N SER A 356 -4.43 -1.43 -23.45
CA SER A 356 -4.88 -0.07 -23.17
C SER A 356 -6.37 0.09 -23.42
N ARG A 357 -6.87 -0.39 -24.56
CA ARG A 357 -8.32 -0.35 -24.86
C ARG A 357 -9.14 -1.14 -23.85
N ARG A 358 -8.67 -2.33 -23.41
CA ARG A 358 -9.36 -3.12 -22.42
C ARG A 358 -9.40 -2.44 -21.06
N ALA A 359 -8.27 -1.82 -20.64
CA ALA A 359 -8.22 -1.04 -19.43
C ALA A 359 -9.19 0.15 -19.47
N GLU A 360 -9.23 0.88 -20.59
CA GLU A 360 -10.17 2.00 -20.78
C GLU A 360 -11.63 1.54 -20.67
N VAL A 361 -12.00 0.40 -21.27
CA VAL A 361 -13.38 -0.15 -21.18
C VAL A 361 -13.73 -0.45 -19.72
N ILE A 362 -12.88 -1.20 -19.01
CA ILE A 362 -13.14 -1.55 -17.60
C ILE A 362 -13.23 -0.30 -16.72
N MET A 363 -12.37 0.69 -16.94
CA MET A 363 -12.41 1.93 -16.15
C MET A 363 -13.62 2.79 -16.46
N GLN A 364 -14.14 2.74 -17.71
CA GLN A 364 -15.39 3.41 -18.07
C GLN A 364 -16.59 2.73 -17.39
N ASP A 365 -16.69 1.39 -17.45
CA ASP A 365 -17.73 0.64 -16.77
C ASP A 365 -17.72 0.91 -15.27
N GLN A 366 -16.54 0.88 -14.66
CA GLN A 366 -16.38 1.19 -13.24
C GLN A 366 -16.78 2.63 -12.88
N TYR A 367 -16.50 3.59 -13.75
CA TYR A 367 -16.91 4.98 -13.54
C TYR A 367 -18.43 5.10 -13.47
N GLU A 368 -19.17 4.40 -14.33
CA GLU A 368 -20.63 4.36 -14.33
C GLU A 368 -21.16 3.70 -13.05
N ILE A 369 -20.65 2.53 -12.68
CA ILE A 369 -21.00 1.81 -11.45
C ILE A 369 -20.76 2.68 -10.21
N MET A 370 -19.56 3.25 -10.08
CA MET A 370 -19.19 4.10 -8.95
C MET A 370 -20.07 5.36 -8.88
N THR A 371 -20.38 5.96 -10.02
CA THR A 371 -21.25 7.15 -10.08
C THR A 371 -22.65 6.82 -9.55
N GLU A 372 -23.22 5.68 -9.90
CA GLU A 372 -24.50 5.23 -9.38
C GLU A 372 -24.43 4.99 -7.87
N LYS A 373 -23.41 4.25 -7.39
CA LYS A 373 -23.20 3.98 -5.97
C LYS A 373 -23.00 5.26 -5.15
N ASN A 374 -22.19 6.19 -5.64
CA ASN A 374 -21.98 7.49 -4.99
C ASN A 374 -23.26 8.33 -4.94
N ASN A 375 -24.07 8.33 -6.00
CA ASN A 375 -25.38 9.01 -6.00
C ASN A 375 -26.33 8.40 -4.95
N ASN A 376 -26.25 7.10 -4.70
CA ASN A 376 -27.04 6.44 -3.66
C ASN A 376 -26.60 6.81 -2.23
N MET A 377 -25.49 7.55 -2.08
CA MET A 377 -25.06 8.10 -0.79
C MET A 377 -25.68 9.45 -0.47
N ILE A 378 -26.27 10.15 -1.46
CA ILE A 378 -26.89 11.46 -1.25
C ILE A 378 -28.03 11.35 -0.23
N GLY A 379 -28.01 12.23 0.78
CA GLY A 379 -28.93 12.26 1.89
C GLY A 379 -28.54 11.35 3.07
N LYS A 380 -27.50 10.53 2.95
CA LYS A 380 -26.95 9.75 4.06
C LYS A 380 -25.97 10.60 4.86
N THR A 381 -25.82 10.28 6.14
CA THR A 381 -24.80 10.84 7.01
C THR A 381 -23.66 9.83 7.16
N LEU A 382 -22.44 10.28 6.90
CA LEU A 382 -21.22 9.48 7.07
C LEU A 382 -20.36 10.06 8.17
N ARG A 383 -19.73 9.18 8.97
CA ARG A 383 -18.65 9.56 9.87
C ARG A 383 -17.38 9.74 9.05
N VAL A 384 -16.76 10.92 9.14
CA VAL A 384 -15.63 11.35 8.33
C VAL A 384 -14.45 11.69 9.22
N LEU A 385 -13.28 11.16 8.92
CA LEU A 385 -12.00 11.58 9.49
C LEU A 385 -11.49 12.76 8.68
N THR A 386 -11.44 13.94 9.30
CA THR A 386 -11.00 15.18 8.64
C THR A 386 -9.49 15.15 8.38
N GLU A 387 -9.07 15.45 7.16
CA GLU A 387 -7.66 15.36 6.73
C GLU A 387 -7.04 16.70 6.39
N SER A 388 -7.79 17.60 5.79
CA SER A 388 -7.26 18.92 5.44
C SER A 388 -8.36 19.98 5.35
N TYR A 389 -7.91 21.23 5.36
CA TYR A 389 -8.73 22.40 5.08
C TYR A 389 -8.13 23.21 3.93
N ASP A 390 -8.97 23.62 3.00
CA ASP A 390 -8.60 24.45 1.86
C ASP A 390 -9.15 25.86 2.05
N ASP A 391 -8.28 26.81 2.33
CA ASP A 391 -8.60 28.24 2.51
C ASP A 391 -9.23 28.89 1.25
N TYR A 392 -8.98 28.34 0.06
CA TYR A 392 -9.45 28.90 -1.20
C TYR A 392 -10.94 28.62 -1.45
N THR A 393 -11.34 27.38 -1.13
CA THR A 393 -12.72 26.91 -1.33
C THR A 393 -13.55 27.00 -0.06
N ASP A 394 -12.94 27.35 1.08
CA ASP A 394 -13.57 27.34 2.42
C ASP A 394 -14.21 25.97 2.70
N SER A 395 -13.47 24.91 2.45
CA SER A 395 -13.94 23.54 2.59
C SER A 395 -12.90 22.63 3.23
N TYR A 396 -13.39 21.59 3.90
CA TYR A 396 -12.61 20.50 4.45
C TYR A 396 -12.58 19.33 3.48
N SER A 397 -11.54 18.50 3.56
CA SER A 397 -11.56 17.18 2.97
C SER A 397 -11.30 16.12 4.03
N GLY A 398 -11.82 14.92 3.82
CA GLY A 398 -11.63 13.81 4.73
C GLY A 398 -12.06 12.49 4.09
N ARG A 399 -11.96 11.41 4.86
CA ARG A 399 -12.31 10.06 4.40
C ARG A 399 -13.40 9.45 5.27
N SER A 400 -14.24 8.64 4.65
CA SER A 400 -15.16 7.76 5.36
C SER A 400 -14.58 6.34 5.51
N TYR A 401 -15.39 5.46 6.06
CA TYR A 401 -15.05 4.03 6.12
C TYR A 401 -14.81 3.43 4.72
N MET A 402 -15.40 4.01 3.67
CA MET A 402 -15.35 3.52 2.29
C MET A 402 -14.03 3.85 1.57
N ASP A 403 -13.16 4.67 2.16
CA ASP A 403 -12.04 5.27 1.45
C ASP A 403 -10.72 5.02 2.18
N ALA A 404 -9.79 4.31 1.56
CA ALA A 404 -8.43 4.13 2.06
C ALA A 404 -7.58 5.38 1.79
N PRO A 405 -6.62 5.70 2.70
CA PRO A 405 -5.75 6.85 2.52
C PRO A 405 -4.96 6.78 1.21
N ASP A 406 -4.86 7.90 0.51
CA ASP A 406 -4.05 8.11 -0.71
C ASP A 406 -4.43 7.25 -1.93
N ILE A 407 -5.47 6.42 -1.84
CA ILE A 407 -5.83 5.45 -2.88
C ILE A 407 -7.23 5.69 -3.43
N ASP A 408 -8.22 5.93 -2.55
CA ASP A 408 -9.63 6.06 -2.91
C ASP A 408 -10.09 7.53 -2.95
N GLY A 409 -11.39 7.76 -3.12
CA GLY A 409 -11.99 9.10 -3.16
C GLY A 409 -11.96 9.82 -1.81
N LYS A 410 -12.47 11.05 -1.81
CA LYS A 410 -12.58 11.91 -0.62
C LYS A 410 -14.02 12.36 -0.41
N ILE A 411 -14.26 12.87 0.78
CA ILE A 411 -15.46 13.66 1.08
C ILE A 411 -15.02 15.11 1.24
N ILE A 412 -15.50 15.99 0.35
CA ILE A 412 -15.27 17.43 0.42
C ILE A 412 -16.50 18.04 1.10
N PHE A 413 -16.33 18.74 2.20
CA PHE A 413 -17.45 19.22 2.97
C PHE A 413 -17.24 20.60 3.58
N THR A 414 -18.33 21.30 3.89
CA THR A 414 -18.31 22.58 4.58
C THR A 414 -18.76 22.42 6.02
N SER A 415 -18.25 23.29 6.89
CA SER A 415 -18.65 23.35 8.30
C SER A 415 -18.76 24.80 8.76
N PRO A 416 -19.77 25.15 9.58
CA PRO A 416 -19.82 26.47 10.21
C PRO A 416 -18.82 26.61 11.36
N ASP A 417 -18.33 25.50 11.89
CA ASP A 417 -17.38 25.45 12.99
C ASP A 417 -15.99 25.02 12.50
N PHE A 418 -14.93 25.50 13.16
CA PHE A 418 -13.58 25.02 12.88
C PHE A 418 -13.39 23.57 13.31
N ILE A 419 -12.80 22.76 12.44
CA ILE A 419 -12.51 21.36 12.68
C ILE A 419 -11.00 21.16 12.55
N LYS A 420 -10.40 20.53 13.55
CA LYS A 420 -8.98 20.18 13.52
C LYS A 420 -8.78 18.92 12.66
N GLU A 421 -7.67 18.87 11.92
CA GLU A 421 -7.23 17.65 11.24
C GLU A 421 -7.14 16.48 12.24
N GLY A 422 -7.56 15.30 11.81
CA GLY A 422 -7.66 14.11 12.64
C GLY A 422 -8.91 14.05 13.54
N GLU A 423 -9.83 15.01 13.45
CA GLU A 423 -11.12 14.91 14.15
C GLU A 423 -12.15 14.18 13.31
N PHE A 424 -12.98 13.39 13.98
CA PHE A 424 -14.15 12.75 13.38
C PHE A 424 -15.35 13.67 13.45
N VAL A 425 -16.04 13.80 12.32
CA VAL A 425 -17.28 14.57 12.20
C VAL A 425 -18.32 13.78 11.42
N ASP A 426 -19.60 14.08 11.67
CA ASP A 426 -20.69 13.55 10.88
C ASP A 426 -21.00 14.50 9.73
N VAL A 427 -21.00 13.98 8.50
CA VAL A 427 -21.21 14.73 7.27
C VAL A 427 -22.42 14.19 6.51
N GLU A 428 -23.42 15.05 6.28
CA GLU A 428 -24.54 14.76 5.37
C GLU A 428 -24.06 14.92 3.93
N ILE A 429 -24.22 13.88 3.12
CA ILE A 429 -23.84 13.88 1.70
C ILE A 429 -24.91 14.59 0.90
N LEU A 430 -24.53 15.61 0.13
CA LEU A 430 -25.40 16.48 -0.64
C LEU A 430 -25.26 16.30 -2.15
N GLY A 431 -24.14 15.75 -2.60
CA GLY A 431 -23.85 15.58 -4.02
C GLY A 431 -22.61 14.76 -4.29
N VAL A 432 -22.28 14.62 -5.56
CA VAL A 432 -21.14 13.89 -6.09
C VAL A 432 -20.35 14.79 -7.03
N ASN A 433 -19.03 14.71 -6.98
CA ASN A 433 -18.13 15.37 -7.91
C ASN A 433 -17.09 14.36 -8.41
N GLU A 434 -17.31 13.77 -9.58
CA GLU A 434 -16.51 12.69 -10.13
C GLU A 434 -16.38 11.51 -9.12
N TYR A 435 -15.20 11.29 -8.59
CA TYR A 435 -14.94 10.21 -7.61
C TYR A 435 -15.28 10.62 -6.17
N ASP A 436 -15.43 11.92 -5.90
CA ASP A 436 -15.56 12.49 -4.57
C ASP A 436 -17.00 12.72 -4.17
N LEU A 437 -17.30 12.63 -2.89
CA LEU A 437 -18.59 13.02 -2.31
C LEU A 437 -18.54 14.47 -1.80
N LEU A 438 -19.65 15.17 -1.96
CA LEU A 438 -19.81 16.54 -1.47
C LEU A 438 -20.78 16.55 -0.29
N GLY A 439 -20.46 17.30 0.77
CA GLY A 439 -21.30 17.30 1.97
C GLY A 439 -21.20 18.55 2.82
N ARG A 440 -21.85 18.46 3.97
CA ARG A 440 -21.76 19.44 5.04
C ARG A 440 -21.83 18.74 6.39
N THR A 441 -21.20 19.30 7.41
CA THR A 441 -21.32 18.76 8.78
C THR A 441 -22.77 18.86 9.28
N VAL A 442 -23.21 17.84 10.03
CA VAL A 442 -24.47 17.85 10.81
C VAL A 442 -24.13 18.02 12.27
N LYS A 443 -25.04 18.70 12.99
CA LYS A 443 -24.87 18.95 14.45
C LYS A 443 -25.32 17.75 15.26
#